data_fd1eb974d407ea4d46cd6f8934d6d81c
#
_entry.id   fd1eb974d407ea4d46cd6f8934d6d81c
#
_cell.length_a   1.000
_cell.length_b   1.000
_cell.length_c   1.000
_cell.angle_alpha   90.00
_cell.angle_beta   90.00
_cell.angle_gamma   90.00
#
_symmetry.space_group_name_H-M   'P 1'
#
loop_
_entity.id
_entity.type
_entity.pdbx_description
1 polymer ?
#
loop_
_entity_poly.entity_id
_entity_poly.type
_entity_poly.pdbx_seq_one_letter_code
_entity_poly.pdbx_strand_id
1 'polypeptide(L)'
;MTPEIAVGLIGMGGALGGALLGGTATFAGVVYQQKHSAKRSDEERRTEMATQAADTILHQTQKLKELAWTTRGEEEFTWTQEMSASVETIRLASLRIPHKNIRDPLEAACTFKFGASSKLRGDLSGVDDPSVRVVVTAGEVQLMLGAYLRGESVPSPEGFLGRALAAEEKLYRQIQQGRWSEI
;
A
#
# COMPACT_ATOMS: atom_id res chain seq x y z
N MET A 1 -21.97 -59.12 -43.11
CA MET A 1 -21.37 -57.79 -43.03
C MET A 1 -20.22 -57.74 -44.01
N THR A 2 -20.30 -56.89 -45.00
CA THR A 2 -19.22 -56.71 -45.97
C THR A 2 -18.02 -55.99 -45.30
N PRO A 3 -16.79 -56.36 -45.63
CA PRO A 3 -15.60 -55.76 -44.98
C PRO A 3 -15.52 -54.23 -45.12
N GLU A 4 -16.18 -53.66 -46.11
CA GLU A 4 -16.28 -52.23 -46.35
C GLU A 4 -17.08 -51.47 -45.26
N ILE A 5 -18.12 -52.10 -44.71
CA ILE A 5 -18.93 -51.51 -43.63
C ILE A 5 -18.14 -51.49 -42.31
N ALA A 6 -17.35 -52.51 -42.06
CA ALA A 6 -16.50 -52.58 -40.86
C ALA A 6 -15.37 -51.50 -40.86
N VAL A 7 -14.75 -51.26 -42.02
CA VAL A 7 -13.73 -50.21 -42.18
C VAL A 7 -14.33 -48.80 -42.03
N GLY A 8 -15.54 -48.57 -42.54
CA GLY A 8 -16.26 -47.30 -42.40
C GLY A 8 -16.61 -46.97 -40.95
N LEU A 9 -17.06 -47.96 -40.16
CA LEU A 9 -17.39 -47.82 -38.75
C LEU A 9 -16.16 -47.53 -37.87
N ILE A 10 -15.05 -48.19 -38.15
CA ILE A 10 -13.77 -47.94 -37.44
C ILE A 10 -13.24 -46.53 -37.76
N GLY A 11 -13.33 -46.10 -39.03
CA GLY A 11 -12.92 -44.76 -39.45
C GLY A 11 -13.76 -43.67 -38.80
N MET A 12 -15.08 -43.83 -38.73
CA MET A 12 -16.00 -42.89 -38.06
C MET A 12 -15.76 -42.85 -36.55
N GLY A 13 -15.54 -43.99 -35.90
CA GLY A 13 -15.24 -44.07 -34.47
C GLY A 13 -13.91 -43.36 -34.10
N GLY A 14 -12.90 -43.55 -34.95
CA GLY A 14 -11.59 -42.89 -34.78
C GLY A 14 -11.69 -41.36 -34.96
N ALA A 15 -12.43 -40.88 -35.96
CA ALA A 15 -12.58 -39.44 -36.20
C ALA A 15 -13.36 -38.76 -35.10
N LEU A 16 -14.46 -39.34 -34.60
CA LEU A 16 -15.27 -38.83 -33.52
C LEU A 16 -14.49 -38.88 -32.18
N GLY A 17 -13.79 -39.95 -31.91
CA GLY A 17 -12.92 -40.07 -30.70
C GLY A 17 -11.77 -39.07 -30.69
N GLY A 18 -11.12 -38.86 -31.83
CA GLY A 18 -10.06 -37.88 -31.99
C GLY A 18 -10.54 -36.44 -31.85
N ALA A 19 -11.72 -36.13 -32.40
CA ALA A 19 -12.33 -34.79 -32.26
C ALA A 19 -12.74 -34.49 -30.83
N LEU A 20 -13.31 -35.46 -30.09
CA LEU A 20 -13.68 -35.29 -28.68
C LEU A 20 -12.45 -35.11 -27.78
N LEU A 21 -11.41 -35.95 -27.94
CA LEU A 21 -10.18 -35.85 -27.16
C LEU A 21 -9.39 -34.56 -27.48
N GLY A 22 -9.30 -34.21 -28.77
CA GLY A 22 -8.64 -32.96 -29.19
C GLY A 22 -9.39 -31.72 -28.73
N GLY A 23 -10.73 -31.71 -28.81
CA GLY A 23 -11.57 -30.61 -28.34
C GLY A 23 -11.50 -30.39 -26.85
N THR A 24 -11.53 -31.45 -26.04
CA THR A 24 -11.44 -31.34 -24.57
C THR A 24 -10.08 -30.86 -24.09
N ALA A 25 -8.98 -31.37 -24.72
CA ALA A 25 -7.63 -30.91 -24.40
C ALA A 25 -7.41 -29.44 -24.77
N THR A 26 -7.93 -29.00 -25.93
CA THR A 26 -7.86 -27.60 -26.35
C THR A 26 -8.67 -26.69 -25.42
N PHE A 27 -9.88 -27.11 -25.06
CA PHE A 27 -10.73 -26.33 -24.15
C PHE A 27 -10.10 -26.20 -22.75
N ALA A 28 -9.54 -27.28 -22.19
CA ALA A 28 -8.84 -27.25 -20.91
C ALA A 28 -7.62 -26.32 -20.96
N GLY A 29 -6.87 -26.35 -22.07
CA GLY A 29 -5.74 -25.45 -22.30
C GLY A 29 -6.15 -23.97 -22.33
N VAL A 30 -7.21 -23.65 -23.05
CA VAL A 30 -7.74 -22.26 -23.13
C VAL A 30 -8.24 -21.77 -21.76
N VAL A 31 -8.98 -22.59 -21.02
CA VAL A 31 -9.48 -22.22 -19.67
C VAL A 31 -8.30 -22.02 -18.71
N TYR A 32 -7.29 -22.88 -18.74
CA TYR A 32 -6.09 -22.73 -17.94
C TYR A 32 -5.32 -21.45 -18.28
N GLN A 33 -5.15 -21.18 -19.57
CA GLN A 33 -4.46 -19.99 -20.06
C GLN A 33 -5.23 -18.70 -19.72
N GLN A 34 -6.55 -18.70 -19.84
CA GLN A 34 -7.40 -17.55 -19.43
C GLN A 34 -7.30 -17.28 -17.92
N LYS A 35 -7.35 -18.33 -17.10
CA LYS A 35 -7.22 -18.17 -15.64
C LYS A 35 -5.84 -17.66 -15.24
N HIS A 36 -4.79 -18.10 -15.93
CA HIS A 36 -3.43 -17.64 -15.67
C HIS A 36 -3.19 -16.20 -16.14
N SER A 37 -3.74 -15.81 -17.30
CA SER A 37 -3.64 -14.44 -17.81
C SER A 37 -4.46 -13.46 -16.96
N ALA A 38 -5.66 -13.86 -16.52
CA ALA A 38 -6.47 -13.04 -15.60
C ALA A 38 -5.73 -12.79 -14.27
N LYS A 39 -5.11 -13.83 -13.69
CA LYS A 39 -4.35 -13.66 -12.44
C LYS A 39 -3.15 -12.73 -12.61
N ARG A 40 -2.41 -12.85 -13.72
CA ARG A 40 -1.29 -11.94 -14.03
C ARG A 40 -1.77 -10.50 -14.20
N SER A 41 -2.84 -10.29 -14.96
CA SER A 41 -3.42 -8.96 -15.15
C SER A 41 -3.87 -8.33 -13.83
N ASP A 42 -4.45 -9.11 -12.90
CA ASP A 42 -4.83 -8.62 -11.58
C ASP A 42 -3.61 -8.26 -10.71
N GLU A 43 -2.54 -9.05 -10.78
CA GLU A 43 -1.29 -8.77 -10.06
C GLU A 43 -0.59 -7.51 -10.62
N GLU A 44 -0.51 -7.37 -11.93
CA GLU A 44 0.03 -6.20 -12.62
C GLU A 44 -0.75 -4.93 -12.24
N ARG A 45 -2.09 -5.00 -12.28
CA ARG A 45 -2.96 -3.89 -11.88
C ARG A 45 -2.80 -3.50 -10.42
N ARG A 46 -2.66 -4.47 -9.51
CA ARG A 46 -2.40 -4.18 -8.08
C ARG A 46 -1.05 -3.50 -7.88
N THR A 47 -0.03 -3.96 -8.58
CA THR A 47 1.31 -3.36 -8.52
C THR A 47 1.29 -1.94 -9.07
N GLU A 48 0.63 -1.71 -10.19
CA GLU A 48 0.47 -0.38 -10.77
C GLU A 48 -0.27 0.58 -9.83
N MET A 49 -1.40 0.13 -9.24
CA MET A 49 -2.12 0.95 -8.26
C MET A 49 -1.28 1.27 -7.01
N ALA A 50 -0.46 0.33 -6.54
CA ALA A 50 0.42 0.54 -5.40
C ALA A 50 1.55 1.54 -5.75
N THR A 51 2.11 1.47 -6.94
CA THR A 51 3.12 2.41 -7.44
C THR A 51 2.55 3.82 -7.56
N GLN A 52 1.38 3.97 -8.18
CA GLN A 52 0.69 5.27 -8.27
C GLN A 52 0.35 5.85 -6.88
N ALA A 53 -0.03 4.99 -5.94
CA ALA A 53 -0.28 5.41 -4.56
C ALA A 53 1.01 5.90 -3.90
N ALA A 54 2.12 5.20 -4.05
CA ALA A 54 3.42 5.60 -3.50
C ALA A 54 3.89 6.94 -4.10
N ASP A 55 3.76 7.15 -5.40
CA ASP A 55 4.07 8.43 -6.06
C ASP A 55 3.19 9.57 -5.53
N THR A 56 1.89 9.31 -5.34
CA THR A 56 0.97 10.28 -4.74
C THR A 56 1.41 10.67 -3.34
N ILE A 57 1.79 9.68 -2.50
CA ILE A 57 2.26 9.93 -1.14
C ILE A 57 3.56 10.72 -1.16
N LEU A 58 4.51 10.38 -2.02
CA LEU A 58 5.77 11.12 -2.17
C LEU A 58 5.52 12.59 -2.52
N HIS A 59 4.62 12.86 -3.46
CA HIS A 59 4.25 14.22 -3.82
C HIS A 59 3.61 14.99 -2.66
N GLN A 60 2.68 14.36 -1.93
CA GLN A 60 2.02 14.99 -0.80
C GLN A 60 2.95 15.20 0.41
N THR A 61 3.89 14.29 0.66
CA THR A 61 4.90 14.47 1.70
C THR A 61 5.87 15.60 1.36
N GLN A 62 6.22 15.77 0.09
CA GLN A 62 7.01 16.91 -0.36
C GLN A 62 6.26 18.23 -0.12
N LYS A 63 4.98 18.28 -0.50
CA LYS A 63 4.12 19.44 -0.24
C LYS A 63 4.00 19.75 1.26
N LEU A 64 3.86 18.74 2.12
CA LEU A 64 3.85 18.92 3.57
C LEU A 64 5.15 19.53 4.10
N LYS A 65 6.30 19.10 3.57
CA LYS A 65 7.61 19.69 3.95
C LYS A 65 7.67 21.17 3.59
N GLU A 66 7.22 21.53 2.40
CA GLU A 66 7.21 22.93 1.93
C GLU A 66 6.30 23.79 2.80
N LEU A 67 5.06 23.32 3.06
CA LEU A 67 4.12 24.01 3.94
C LEU A 67 4.64 24.17 5.36
N ALA A 68 5.24 23.12 5.94
CA ALA A 68 5.82 23.18 7.27
C ALA A 68 7.04 24.12 7.34
N TRP A 69 7.80 24.19 6.25
CA TRP A 69 8.97 25.08 6.18
C TRP A 69 8.58 26.55 6.04
N THR A 70 7.50 26.87 5.32
CA THR A 70 6.99 28.24 5.20
C THR A 70 6.41 28.78 6.49
N THR A 71 5.86 27.92 7.36
CA THR A 71 5.35 28.30 8.68
C THR A 71 6.43 28.33 9.77
N ARG A 72 7.66 27.98 9.43
CA ARG A 72 8.80 28.01 10.35
C ARG A 72 9.20 29.46 10.62
N GLY A 73 9.22 29.82 11.89
CA GLY A 73 9.59 31.17 12.32
C GLY A 73 8.39 32.08 12.63
N GLU A 74 7.17 31.60 12.46
CA GLU A 74 6.02 32.20 13.10
C GLU A 74 6.07 31.97 14.62
N GLU A 75 5.53 32.91 15.41
CA GLU A 75 5.55 32.79 16.88
C GLU A 75 4.87 31.49 17.35
N GLU A 76 3.90 30.99 16.60
CA GLU A 76 3.21 29.74 16.88
C GLU A 76 2.97 28.94 15.57
N PHE A 77 3.42 27.67 15.56
CA PHE A 77 3.17 26.77 14.44
C PHE A 77 1.66 26.50 14.28
N THR A 78 1.12 26.87 13.12
CA THR A 78 -0.30 26.68 12.80
C THR A 78 -0.47 25.55 11.79
N TRP A 79 -1.24 24.52 12.17
CA TRP A 79 -1.63 23.45 11.27
C TRP A 79 -2.70 23.92 10.29
N THR A 80 -2.34 24.09 9.01
CA THR A 80 -3.22 24.65 7.99
C THR A 80 -4.24 23.64 7.44
N GLN A 81 -5.27 24.16 6.77
CA GLN A 81 -6.22 23.30 6.05
C GLN A 81 -5.55 22.53 4.90
N GLU A 82 -4.56 23.14 4.25
CA GLU A 82 -3.79 22.49 3.17
C GLU A 82 -2.97 21.31 3.68
N MET A 83 -2.35 21.44 4.85
CA MET A 83 -1.66 20.32 5.52
C MET A 83 -2.64 19.19 5.85
N SER A 84 -3.84 19.53 6.35
CA SER A 84 -4.89 18.54 6.63
C SER A 84 -5.33 17.79 5.37
N ALA A 85 -5.52 18.51 4.26
CA ALA A 85 -5.88 17.92 2.97
C ALA A 85 -4.78 16.99 2.41
N SER A 86 -3.51 17.38 2.58
CA SER A 86 -2.36 16.55 2.18
C SER A 86 -2.30 15.25 3.00
N VAL A 87 -2.48 15.33 4.32
CA VAL A 87 -2.50 14.14 5.19
C VAL A 87 -3.66 13.21 4.85
N GLU A 88 -4.84 13.75 4.57
CA GLU A 88 -5.98 12.92 4.17
C GLU A 88 -5.74 12.23 2.82
N THR A 89 -5.13 12.94 1.87
CA THR A 89 -4.73 12.35 0.58
C THR A 89 -3.72 11.22 0.78
N ILE A 90 -2.72 11.38 1.66
CA ILE A 90 -1.75 10.34 2.02
C ILE A 90 -2.47 9.14 2.64
N ARG A 91 -3.39 9.37 3.58
CA ARG A 91 -4.16 8.30 4.23
C ARG A 91 -4.96 7.48 3.22
N LEU A 92 -5.69 8.13 2.31
CA LEU A 92 -6.46 7.45 1.28
C LEU A 92 -5.58 6.68 0.28
N ALA A 93 -4.43 7.25 -0.09
CA ALA A 93 -3.49 6.58 -0.98
C ALA A 93 -2.85 5.36 -0.30
N SER A 94 -2.52 5.42 1.00
CA SER A 94 -1.90 4.33 1.75
C SER A 94 -2.74 3.05 1.75
N LEU A 95 -4.07 3.15 1.66
CA LEU A 95 -4.98 2.00 1.57
C LEU A 95 -4.75 1.13 0.33
N ARG A 96 -4.13 1.68 -0.72
CA ARG A 96 -3.79 0.96 -1.96
C ARG A 96 -2.45 0.24 -1.89
N ILE A 97 -1.65 0.47 -0.84
CA ILE A 97 -0.37 -0.20 -0.63
C ILE A 97 -0.62 -1.53 0.07
N PRO A 98 -0.29 -2.68 -0.55
CA PRO A 98 -0.60 -3.99 0.03
C PRO A 98 0.31 -4.35 1.22
N HIS A 99 1.50 -3.74 1.30
CA HIS A 99 2.53 -4.06 2.28
C HIS A 99 2.23 -3.40 3.63
N LYS A 100 1.93 -4.21 4.64
CA LYS A 100 1.60 -3.76 6.00
C LYS A 100 2.72 -2.97 6.66
N ASN A 101 3.98 -3.39 6.45
CA ASN A 101 5.17 -2.72 6.96
C ASN A 101 5.41 -1.30 6.40
N ILE A 102 4.66 -0.91 5.36
CA ILE A 102 4.63 0.44 4.80
C ILE A 102 3.36 1.16 5.25
N ARG A 103 2.22 0.48 5.17
CA ARG A 103 0.92 1.09 5.46
C ARG A 103 0.78 1.49 6.92
N ASP A 104 1.15 0.63 7.87
CA ASP A 104 1.01 0.91 9.29
C ASP A 104 1.84 2.15 9.74
N PRO A 105 3.12 2.30 9.37
CA PRO A 105 3.86 3.53 9.63
C PRO A 105 3.25 4.80 8.99
N LEU A 106 2.68 4.68 7.78
CA LEU A 106 1.99 5.80 7.14
C LEU A 106 0.73 6.21 7.89
N GLU A 107 -0.05 5.23 8.36
CA GLU A 107 -1.25 5.48 9.15
C GLU A 107 -0.90 6.17 10.47
N ALA A 108 0.14 5.69 11.16
CA ALA A 108 0.66 6.32 12.37
C ALA A 108 1.13 7.77 12.11
N ALA A 109 1.88 8.01 11.02
CA ALA A 109 2.29 9.36 10.64
C ALA A 109 1.08 10.27 10.42
N CYS A 110 0.04 9.80 9.74
CA CYS A 110 -1.20 10.56 9.51
C CYS A 110 -1.95 10.82 10.83
N THR A 111 -2.08 9.84 11.70
CA THR A 111 -2.77 9.93 13.00
C THR A 111 -2.15 11.01 13.88
N PHE A 112 -0.83 11.09 13.90
CA PHE A 112 -0.10 12.09 14.67
C PHE A 112 0.32 13.33 13.87
N LYS A 113 -0.34 13.59 12.74
CA LYS A 113 -0.06 14.76 11.89
C LYS A 113 1.43 14.94 11.61
N PHE A 114 2.07 13.85 11.19
CA PHE A 114 3.51 13.85 10.90
C PHE A 114 4.38 14.40 12.05
N GLY A 115 3.99 14.12 13.30
CA GLY A 115 4.72 14.58 14.47
C GLY A 115 4.32 15.97 14.99
N ALA A 116 3.43 16.71 14.31
CA ALA A 116 2.93 18.00 14.80
C ALA A 116 1.98 17.87 16.00
N SER A 117 1.39 16.69 16.23
CA SER A 117 0.46 16.47 17.33
C SER A 117 1.13 16.67 18.69
N SER A 118 0.48 17.41 19.58
CA SER A 118 0.92 17.60 20.96
C SER A 118 0.91 16.30 21.78
N LYS A 119 0.16 15.29 21.35
CA LYS A 119 0.12 13.96 22.00
C LYS A 119 1.45 13.21 21.96
N LEU A 120 2.37 13.56 21.04
CA LEU A 120 3.72 13.01 20.94
C LEU A 120 4.79 13.84 21.68
N ARG A 121 4.44 14.98 22.30
CA ARG A 121 5.41 15.89 22.92
C ARG A 121 6.28 15.23 24.01
N GLY A 122 5.74 14.29 24.76
CA GLY A 122 6.45 13.67 25.87
C GLY A 122 7.60 12.75 25.47
N ASP A 123 7.56 12.19 24.25
CA ASP A 123 8.53 11.19 23.77
C ASP A 123 9.55 11.76 22.76
N LEU A 124 9.42 13.03 22.40
CA LEU A 124 10.21 13.67 21.35
C LEU A 124 11.27 14.65 21.93
N SER A 125 12.02 14.19 22.96
CA SER A 125 13.12 14.98 23.54
C SER A 125 14.12 15.39 22.45
N GLY A 126 14.27 16.71 22.23
CA GLY A 126 15.30 17.30 21.39
C GLY A 126 14.83 18.08 20.16
N VAL A 127 13.55 17.98 19.74
CA VAL A 127 12.99 18.81 18.67
C VAL A 127 11.65 19.37 19.09
N ASP A 128 11.66 20.56 19.71
CA ASP A 128 10.44 21.19 20.21
C ASP A 128 9.58 21.82 19.08
N ASP A 129 10.21 22.18 17.96
CA ASP A 129 9.54 22.80 16.82
C ASP A 129 8.68 21.80 16.03
N PRO A 130 7.34 21.96 16.00
CA PRO A 130 6.45 21.08 15.27
C PRO A 130 6.71 21.07 13.76
N SER A 131 7.16 22.19 13.17
CA SER A 131 7.49 22.28 11.75
C SER A 131 8.65 21.35 11.38
N VAL A 132 9.67 21.33 12.22
CA VAL A 132 10.84 20.45 12.04
C VAL A 132 10.42 18.98 12.18
N ARG A 133 9.55 18.65 13.12
CA ARG A 133 9.03 17.27 13.27
C ARG A 133 8.29 16.80 12.02
N VAL A 134 7.44 17.67 11.42
CA VAL A 134 6.75 17.36 10.16
C VAL A 134 7.75 17.09 9.04
N VAL A 135 8.75 17.96 8.89
CA VAL A 135 9.77 17.83 7.83
C VAL A 135 10.56 16.53 7.97
N VAL A 136 10.99 16.19 9.19
CA VAL A 136 11.77 14.98 9.45
C VAL A 136 10.93 13.73 9.21
N THR A 137 9.70 13.67 9.75
CA THR A 137 8.80 12.52 9.55
C THR A 137 8.47 12.33 8.07
N ALA A 138 8.19 13.41 7.33
CA ALA A 138 7.97 13.33 5.89
C ALA A 138 9.21 12.83 5.14
N GLY A 139 10.42 13.20 5.58
CA GLY A 139 11.68 12.67 5.05
C GLY A 139 11.83 11.16 5.29
N GLU A 140 11.51 10.67 6.49
CA GLU A 140 11.53 9.24 6.81
C GLU A 140 10.53 8.45 5.94
N VAL A 141 9.33 8.99 5.72
CA VAL A 141 8.33 8.42 4.79
C VAL A 141 8.86 8.36 3.36
N GLN A 142 9.51 9.43 2.88
CA GLN A 142 10.10 9.47 1.54
C GLN A 142 11.21 8.41 1.37
N LEU A 143 12.07 8.22 2.37
CA LEU A 143 13.10 7.18 2.34
C LEU A 143 12.50 5.78 2.28
N MET A 144 11.49 5.51 3.10
CA MET A 144 10.77 4.23 3.13
C MET A 144 10.10 3.91 1.79
N LEU A 145 9.37 4.86 1.22
CA LEU A 145 8.70 4.68 -0.07
C LEU A 145 9.69 4.62 -1.24
N GLY A 146 10.79 5.38 -1.18
CA GLY A 146 11.85 5.31 -2.17
C GLY A 146 12.49 3.93 -2.24
N ALA A 147 12.77 3.29 -1.09
CA ALA A 147 13.26 1.91 -1.03
C ALA A 147 12.22 0.93 -1.63
N TYR A 148 10.94 1.09 -1.26
CA TYR A 148 9.86 0.29 -1.81
C TYR A 148 9.78 0.35 -3.34
N LEU A 149 9.78 1.55 -3.92
CA LEU A 149 9.70 1.75 -5.37
C LEU A 149 10.91 1.19 -6.13
N ARG A 150 12.08 1.15 -5.50
CA ARG A 150 13.27 0.52 -6.08
C ARG A 150 13.33 -0.99 -5.89
N GLY A 151 12.33 -1.59 -5.21
CA GLY A 151 12.33 -3.02 -4.88
C GLY A 151 13.38 -3.43 -3.85
N GLU A 152 13.89 -2.46 -3.07
CA GLU A 152 14.84 -2.70 -1.99
C GLU A 152 14.14 -3.14 -0.70
N SER A 153 14.90 -3.66 0.25
CA SER A 153 14.37 -3.93 1.58
C SER A 153 13.93 -2.62 2.24
N VAL A 154 12.64 -2.54 2.59
CA VAL A 154 12.09 -1.37 3.27
C VAL A 154 12.72 -1.26 4.66
N PRO A 155 13.38 -0.13 5.00
CA PRO A 155 13.96 0.04 6.32
C PRO A 155 12.89 0.02 7.40
N SER A 156 13.21 -0.56 8.55
CA SER A 156 12.34 -0.46 9.74
C SER A 156 12.16 1.02 10.10
N PRO A 157 10.93 1.44 10.45
CA PRO A 157 10.69 2.81 10.87
C PRO A 157 11.44 3.10 12.17
N GLU A 158 12.31 4.10 12.11
CA GLU A 158 13.08 4.62 13.23
C GLU A 158 12.68 6.08 13.48
N GLY A 159 13.39 6.79 14.35
CA GLY A 159 13.17 8.22 14.54
C GLY A 159 11.73 8.58 14.92
N PHE A 160 11.16 9.59 14.26
CA PHE A 160 9.81 10.06 14.54
C PHE A 160 8.74 9.10 14.04
N LEU A 161 8.94 8.47 12.91
CA LEU A 161 8.02 7.50 12.32
C LEU A 161 7.90 6.25 13.22
N GLY A 162 9.01 5.75 13.74
CA GLY A 162 9.03 4.63 14.68
C GLY A 162 8.31 4.96 15.99
N ARG A 163 8.52 6.18 16.52
CA ARG A 163 7.83 6.65 17.72
C ARG A 163 6.32 6.83 17.50
N ALA A 164 5.91 7.36 16.36
CA ALA A 164 4.50 7.48 15.99
C ALA A 164 3.83 6.10 15.94
N LEU A 165 4.47 5.12 15.32
CA LEU A 165 3.98 3.75 15.27
C LEU A 165 3.82 3.13 16.67
N ALA A 166 4.82 3.28 17.53
CA ALA A 166 4.75 2.80 18.91
C ALA A 166 3.64 3.49 19.73
N ALA A 167 3.43 4.80 19.53
CA ALA A 167 2.37 5.54 20.18
C ALA A 167 0.97 5.09 19.70
N GLU A 168 0.82 4.81 18.41
CA GLU A 168 -0.42 4.29 17.85
C GLU A 168 -0.76 2.92 18.40
N GLU A 169 0.21 2.00 18.48
CA GLU A 169 0.00 0.70 19.11
C GLU A 169 -0.42 0.82 20.58
N LYS A 170 0.18 1.74 21.33
CA LYS A 170 -0.22 2.03 22.71
C LYS A 170 -1.66 2.53 22.78
N LEU A 171 -2.04 3.45 21.90
CA LEU A 171 -3.39 3.99 21.80
C LEU A 171 -4.42 2.86 21.54
N TYR A 172 -4.15 1.99 20.56
CA TYR A 172 -5.00 0.84 20.26
C TYR A 172 -5.16 -0.10 21.46
N ARG A 173 -4.09 -0.38 22.20
CA ARG A 173 -4.15 -1.21 23.42
C ARG A 173 -5.01 -0.57 24.51
N GLN A 174 -4.92 0.74 24.71
CA GLN A 174 -5.75 1.49 25.67
C GLN A 174 -7.24 1.43 25.30
N ILE A 175 -7.55 1.64 24.02
CA ILE A 175 -8.92 1.53 23.48
C ILE A 175 -9.48 0.12 23.73
N GLN A 176 -8.73 -0.94 23.41
CA GLN A 176 -9.16 -2.32 23.64
C GLN A 176 -9.37 -2.66 25.13
N GLN A 177 -8.65 -2.00 26.02
CA GLN A 177 -8.79 -2.16 27.47
C GLN A 177 -9.92 -1.32 28.07
N GLY A 178 -10.69 -0.59 27.25
CA GLY A 178 -11.79 0.26 27.68
C GLY A 178 -11.39 1.54 28.42
N ARG A 179 -10.11 1.93 28.35
CA ARG A 179 -9.57 3.11 29.04
C ARG A 179 -9.74 4.41 28.20
N TRP A 180 -10.97 4.70 27.84
CA TRP A 180 -11.29 5.89 27.00
C TRP A 180 -11.01 7.22 27.69
N SER A 181 -11.00 7.26 29.03
CA SER A 181 -10.82 8.48 29.82
C SER A 181 -9.35 8.94 29.95
N GLU A 182 -8.41 8.15 29.49
CA GLU A 182 -6.96 8.43 29.59
C GLU A 182 -6.36 8.92 28.23
N ILE A 183 -7.21 9.09 27.20
CA ILE A 183 -6.83 9.52 25.85
C ILE A 183 -7.18 11.00 25.65
#